data_806fedd5369f9c0b61737dea3dd2e7a6
#
_entry.id   806fedd5369f9c0b61737dea3dd2e7a6
#
_cell.length_a   1.000
_cell.length_b   1.000
_cell.length_c   1.000
_cell.angle_alpha   90.00
_cell.angle_beta   90.00
_cell.angle_gamma   90.00
#
_symmetry.space_group_name_H-M   'P 1'
#
loop_
_entity.id
_entity.type
_entity.pdbx_description
1 polymer ?
#
loop_
_entity_poly.entity_id
_entity_poly.type
_entity_poly.pdbx_seq_one_letter_code
_entity_poly.pdbx_strand_id
1 'polypeptide(L)'
;MILNHYNQGNGSETILLLHSGGETALTENEFLSKQLQKNYKVIRMDLRGHGKSVSNDLDNYFFDCAHDVIETLDYLNESEVHIIGASLGALIALIINDIATRRVKSIVTTGIMTTKYEGFEESSKEEDARLMEIIKLDEVIKYMDKIHEGDWRKVITNEIGKDWYPFEYTSKLTRIDKPALLCIGENAHHELNGIEQLYKNDNVHIAIVPFAGHLANEMQPELFSKIVETFLNVIKE
;
A
#
# COMPACT_ATOMS: atom_id res chain seq x y z
N MET A 1 -1.81 -1.59 -18.12
CA MET A 1 -1.11 -0.38 -18.62
C MET A 1 0.25 -0.22 -17.97
N ILE A 2 1.22 0.43 -18.63
CA ILE A 2 2.48 0.76 -17.96
C ILE A 2 2.26 1.99 -17.08
N LEU A 3 2.53 1.83 -15.78
CA LEU A 3 2.38 2.88 -14.79
C LEU A 3 3.54 3.88 -14.84
N ASN A 4 3.27 5.14 -14.55
CA ASN A 4 4.33 6.11 -14.31
C ASN A 4 5.14 5.70 -13.08
N HIS A 5 6.47 5.75 -13.20
CA HIS A 5 7.37 5.25 -12.17
C HIS A 5 8.65 6.07 -12.05
N TYR A 6 9.27 5.97 -10.88
CA TYR A 6 10.52 6.64 -10.54
C TYR A 6 11.49 5.63 -9.95
N ASN A 7 12.71 5.59 -10.49
CA ASN A 7 13.75 4.66 -10.08
C ASN A 7 14.86 5.42 -9.34
N GLN A 8 15.28 4.87 -8.20
CA GLN A 8 16.35 5.43 -7.36
C GLN A 8 17.24 4.31 -6.82
N GLY A 9 18.52 4.62 -6.56
CA GLY A 9 19.47 3.61 -6.10
C GLY A 9 19.88 2.62 -7.19
N ASN A 10 20.84 1.77 -6.87
CA ASN A 10 21.45 0.81 -7.79
C ASN A 10 21.83 -0.53 -7.11
N GLY A 11 21.18 -0.87 -6.00
CA GLY A 11 21.34 -2.16 -5.33
C GLY A 11 20.95 -3.33 -6.23
N SER A 12 21.43 -4.52 -5.89
CA SER A 12 21.14 -5.75 -6.64
C SER A 12 19.74 -6.29 -6.43
N GLU A 13 19.06 -5.87 -5.36
CA GLU A 13 17.68 -6.23 -5.05
C GLU A 13 16.78 -5.01 -5.20
N THR A 14 15.57 -5.28 -5.67
CA THR A 14 14.59 -4.23 -5.96
C THR A 14 13.51 -4.18 -4.90
N ILE A 15 13.22 -2.97 -4.44
CA ILE A 15 12.07 -2.65 -3.59
C ILE A 15 11.08 -1.83 -4.39
N LEU A 16 9.84 -2.27 -4.40
CA LEU A 16 8.71 -1.54 -4.94
C LEU A 16 7.94 -0.86 -3.81
N LEU A 17 7.76 0.46 -3.90
CA LEU A 17 6.93 1.24 -2.98
C LEU A 17 5.61 1.61 -3.65
N LEU A 18 4.49 1.26 -3.02
CA LEU A 18 3.13 1.52 -3.45
C LEU A 18 2.44 2.45 -2.45
N HIS A 19 1.96 3.59 -2.93
CA HIS A 19 1.36 4.66 -2.14
C HIS A 19 -0.09 4.36 -1.72
N SER A 20 -0.60 5.10 -0.76
CA SER A 20 -2.00 5.09 -0.31
C SER A 20 -2.95 5.79 -1.29
N GLY A 21 -4.24 5.61 -1.12
CA GLY A 21 -5.27 6.28 -1.93
C GLY A 21 -5.16 7.81 -1.82
N GLY A 22 -5.24 8.49 -2.96
CA GLY A 22 -5.13 9.95 -3.04
C GLY A 22 -3.71 10.51 -3.08
N GLU A 23 -2.69 9.69 -2.80
CA GLU A 23 -1.28 10.07 -2.89
C GLU A 23 -0.65 9.63 -4.23
N THR A 24 0.64 9.89 -4.39
CA THR A 24 1.41 9.53 -5.59
C THR A 24 2.76 8.95 -5.21
N ALA A 25 3.47 8.43 -6.19
CA ALA A 25 4.84 7.96 -6.02
C ALA A 25 5.80 9.02 -5.43
N LEU A 26 5.52 10.30 -5.60
CA LEU A 26 6.40 11.38 -5.13
C LEU A 26 5.93 12.06 -3.84
N THR A 27 4.68 11.92 -3.46
CA THR A 27 4.11 12.60 -2.29
C THR A 27 4.15 11.76 -1.03
N GLU A 28 4.29 10.43 -1.16
CA GLU A 28 4.35 9.51 -0.03
C GLU A 28 5.66 8.70 -0.03
N ASN A 29 6.07 8.19 1.12
CA ASN A 29 7.25 7.34 1.33
C ASN A 29 8.60 8.00 0.94
N GLU A 30 8.68 9.33 0.93
CA GLU A 30 9.92 10.03 0.54
C GLU A 30 11.09 9.70 1.48
N PHE A 31 10.84 9.73 2.80
CA PHE A 31 11.86 9.41 3.79
C PHE A 31 12.34 7.96 3.66
N LEU A 32 11.41 7.01 3.60
CA LEU A 32 11.70 5.59 3.44
C LEU A 32 12.51 5.33 2.17
N SER A 33 12.09 5.90 1.04
CA SER A 33 12.78 5.78 -0.24
C SER A 33 14.23 6.27 -0.16
N LYS A 34 14.47 7.42 0.49
CA LYS A 34 15.82 7.98 0.71
C LYS A 34 16.72 7.07 1.55
N GLN A 35 16.16 6.32 2.50
CA GLN A 35 16.95 5.36 3.28
C GLN A 35 17.26 4.11 2.46
N LEU A 36 16.24 3.52 1.84
CA LEU A 36 16.37 2.24 1.14
C LEU A 36 17.23 2.32 -0.13
N GLN A 37 17.22 3.43 -0.86
CA GLN A 37 18.04 3.61 -2.07
C GLN A 37 19.55 3.51 -1.85
N LYS A 38 20.01 3.55 -0.59
CA LYS A 38 21.43 3.40 -0.23
C LYS A 38 21.92 1.98 -0.51
N ASN A 39 21.03 0.97 -0.40
CA ASN A 39 21.37 -0.44 -0.49
C ASN A 39 20.57 -1.21 -1.54
N TYR A 40 19.47 -0.64 -2.04
CA TYR A 40 18.52 -1.27 -2.94
C TYR A 40 18.28 -0.41 -4.19
N LYS A 41 17.81 -1.05 -5.25
CA LYS A 41 17.07 -0.36 -6.30
C LYS A 41 15.66 -0.12 -5.79
N VAL A 42 15.22 1.12 -5.75
CA VAL A 42 13.88 1.51 -5.27
C VAL A 42 13.05 2.00 -6.44
N ILE A 43 11.91 1.38 -6.66
CA ILE A 43 10.92 1.77 -7.66
C ILE A 43 9.70 2.29 -6.91
N ARG A 44 9.25 3.49 -7.28
CA ARG A 44 7.99 4.08 -6.82
C ARG A 44 7.06 4.23 -8.00
N MET A 45 5.81 3.77 -7.90
CA MET A 45 4.84 3.82 -8.98
C MET A 45 3.65 4.68 -8.59
N ASP A 46 3.15 5.49 -9.54
CA ASP A 46 1.81 6.07 -9.43
C ASP A 46 0.81 4.95 -9.76
N LEU A 47 -0.05 4.59 -8.83
CA LEU A 47 -1.08 3.58 -9.07
C LEU A 47 -2.10 4.07 -10.12
N ARG A 48 -2.85 3.14 -10.74
CA ARG A 48 -3.90 3.43 -11.73
C ARG A 48 -4.79 4.59 -11.26
N GLY A 49 -4.99 5.60 -12.12
CA GLY A 49 -5.79 6.79 -11.83
C GLY A 49 -5.11 7.84 -10.96
N HIS A 50 -3.93 7.57 -10.38
CA HIS A 50 -3.19 8.51 -9.55
C HIS A 50 -2.00 9.12 -10.29
N GLY A 51 -1.56 10.30 -9.84
CA GLY A 51 -0.40 10.98 -10.37
C GLY A 51 -0.47 11.12 -11.88
N LYS A 52 0.52 10.57 -12.58
CA LYS A 52 0.60 10.54 -14.05
C LYS A 52 0.08 9.25 -14.67
N SER A 53 -0.36 8.28 -13.89
CA SER A 53 -0.95 7.02 -14.37
C SER A 53 -2.45 7.18 -14.64
N VAL A 54 -2.80 8.10 -15.54
CA VAL A 54 -4.19 8.47 -15.85
C VAL A 54 -4.95 7.26 -16.40
N SER A 55 -6.11 6.96 -15.81
CA SER A 55 -7.06 5.95 -16.28
C SER A 55 -8.49 6.38 -16.01
N ASN A 56 -9.40 6.06 -16.94
CA ASN A 56 -10.83 6.19 -16.76
C ASN A 56 -11.55 4.84 -16.57
N ASP A 57 -10.79 3.74 -16.68
CA ASP A 57 -11.28 2.38 -16.46
C ASP A 57 -10.96 1.99 -15.01
N LEU A 58 -12.00 1.96 -14.18
CA LEU A 58 -11.91 1.73 -12.74
C LEU A 58 -12.85 0.60 -12.27
N ASP A 59 -13.44 -0.18 -13.18
CA ASP A 59 -14.48 -1.16 -12.86
C ASP A 59 -13.98 -2.30 -11.97
N ASN A 60 -12.79 -2.86 -12.27
CA ASN A 60 -12.13 -3.90 -11.48
C ASN A 60 -10.87 -3.35 -10.81
N TYR A 61 -10.99 -2.21 -10.17
CA TYR A 61 -9.88 -1.34 -9.79
C TYR A 61 -8.69 -2.06 -9.15
N PHE A 62 -8.91 -2.83 -8.10
CA PHE A 62 -7.84 -3.51 -7.37
C PHE A 62 -7.10 -4.53 -8.23
N PHE A 63 -7.86 -5.32 -8.98
CA PHE A 63 -7.31 -6.38 -9.81
C PHE A 63 -6.53 -5.80 -10.99
N ASP A 64 -7.10 -4.81 -11.66
CA ASP A 64 -6.46 -4.11 -12.77
C ASP A 64 -5.21 -3.36 -12.32
N CYS A 65 -5.24 -2.73 -11.14
CA CYS A 65 -4.09 -2.07 -10.55
C CYS A 65 -2.94 -3.05 -10.28
N ALA A 66 -3.25 -4.23 -9.73
CA ALA A 66 -2.26 -5.28 -9.51
C ALA A 66 -1.64 -5.77 -10.83
N HIS A 67 -2.45 -5.95 -11.87
CA HIS A 67 -1.96 -6.31 -13.21
C HIS A 67 -1.09 -5.21 -13.84
N ASP A 68 -1.45 -3.94 -13.69
CA ASP A 68 -0.66 -2.82 -14.17
C ASP A 68 0.72 -2.77 -13.50
N VAL A 69 0.78 -3.02 -12.19
CA VAL A 69 2.05 -3.13 -11.45
C VAL A 69 2.90 -4.26 -12.02
N ILE A 70 2.33 -5.45 -12.23
CA ILE A 70 3.05 -6.61 -12.79
C ILE A 70 3.54 -6.30 -14.21
N GLU A 71 2.70 -5.73 -15.07
CA GLU A 71 3.06 -5.33 -16.44
C GLU A 71 4.19 -4.29 -16.44
N THR A 72 4.16 -3.34 -15.48
CA THR A 72 5.21 -2.34 -15.35
C THR A 72 6.52 -2.96 -14.87
N LEU A 73 6.49 -3.92 -13.94
CA LEU A 73 7.68 -4.68 -13.53
C LEU A 73 8.26 -5.48 -14.70
N ASP A 74 7.42 -6.08 -15.58
CA ASP A 74 7.88 -6.77 -16.80
C ASP A 74 8.55 -5.80 -17.77
N TYR A 75 7.96 -4.63 -17.98
CA TYR A 75 8.55 -3.55 -18.79
C TYR A 75 9.91 -3.10 -18.27
N LEU A 76 10.10 -3.08 -16.95
CA LEU A 76 11.35 -2.72 -16.28
C LEU A 76 12.36 -3.87 -16.18
N ASN A 77 12.00 -5.08 -16.64
CA ASN A 77 12.77 -6.31 -16.50
C ASN A 77 13.07 -6.69 -15.04
N GLU A 78 12.14 -6.38 -14.12
CA GLU A 78 12.21 -6.77 -12.73
C GLU A 78 11.50 -8.11 -12.54
N SER A 79 12.24 -9.17 -12.24
CA SER A 79 11.67 -10.52 -12.13
C SER A 79 11.00 -10.76 -10.78
N GLU A 80 11.58 -10.26 -9.70
CA GLU A 80 11.12 -10.48 -8.33
C GLU A 80 11.51 -9.28 -7.45
N VAL A 81 10.58 -8.80 -6.61
CA VAL A 81 10.74 -7.58 -5.81
C VAL A 81 10.27 -7.78 -4.36
N HIS A 82 10.83 -6.99 -3.44
CA HIS A 82 10.20 -6.72 -2.15
C HIS A 82 9.13 -5.64 -2.36
N ILE A 83 7.92 -5.84 -1.85
CA ILE A 83 6.83 -4.86 -1.99
C ILE A 83 6.54 -4.23 -0.63
N ILE A 84 6.56 -2.91 -0.58
CA ILE A 84 6.16 -2.14 0.60
C ILE A 84 4.98 -1.28 0.19
N GLY A 85 3.84 -1.49 0.81
CA GLY A 85 2.60 -0.78 0.50
C GLY A 85 1.95 -0.14 1.71
N ALA A 86 1.33 1.01 1.50
CA ALA A 86 0.53 1.70 2.49
C ALA A 86 -0.94 1.75 2.03
N SER A 87 -1.88 1.40 2.91
CA SER A 87 -3.33 1.43 2.65
C SER A 87 -3.68 0.79 1.30
N LEU A 88 -4.13 1.55 0.31
CA LEU A 88 -4.40 1.07 -1.05
C LEU A 88 -3.22 0.26 -1.61
N GLY A 89 -2.00 0.78 -1.51
CA GLY A 89 -0.80 0.09 -1.99
C GLY A 89 -0.52 -1.23 -1.28
N ALA A 90 -0.89 -1.34 -0.01
CA ALA A 90 -0.78 -2.58 0.75
C ALA A 90 -1.81 -3.63 0.29
N LEU A 91 -3.04 -3.21 -0.01
CA LEU A 91 -4.06 -4.09 -0.59
C LEU A 91 -3.61 -4.64 -1.95
N ILE A 92 -3.09 -3.76 -2.81
CA ILE A 92 -2.54 -4.16 -4.12
C ILE A 92 -1.35 -5.13 -3.96
N ALA A 93 -0.45 -4.89 -3.00
CA ALA A 93 0.67 -5.79 -2.72
C ALA A 93 0.21 -7.23 -2.38
N LEU A 94 -0.85 -7.36 -1.56
CA LEU A 94 -1.43 -8.65 -1.20
C LEU A 94 -2.11 -9.35 -2.38
N ILE A 95 -2.78 -8.59 -3.25
CA ILE A 95 -3.37 -9.12 -4.48
C ILE A 95 -2.27 -9.60 -5.43
N ILE A 96 -1.19 -8.84 -5.62
CA ILE A 96 -0.03 -9.26 -6.42
C ILE A 96 0.55 -10.58 -5.88
N ASN A 97 0.68 -10.71 -4.56
CA ASN A 97 1.16 -11.96 -3.97
C ASN A 97 0.23 -13.14 -4.26
N ASP A 98 -1.08 -12.93 -4.29
CA ASP A 98 -2.04 -14.00 -4.58
C ASP A 98 -2.00 -14.44 -6.05
N ILE A 99 -1.95 -13.49 -6.99
CA ILE A 99 -2.02 -13.78 -8.43
C ILE A 99 -0.66 -14.06 -9.08
N ALA A 100 0.42 -13.57 -8.47
CA ALA A 100 1.77 -13.63 -9.03
C ALA A 100 2.86 -13.84 -7.95
N THR A 101 2.66 -14.79 -7.05
CA THR A 101 3.54 -15.01 -5.86
C THR A 101 5.03 -15.13 -6.20
N ARG A 102 5.37 -15.62 -7.42
CA ARG A 102 6.75 -15.72 -7.89
C ARG A 102 7.43 -14.36 -8.12
N ARG A 103 6.66 -13.29 -8.20
CA ARG A 103 7.15 -11.91 -8.38
C ARG A 103 7.49 -11.24 -7.05
N VAL A 104 7.16 -11.89 -5.94
CA VAL A 104 7.25 -11.33 -4.59
C VAL A 104 8.33 -12.05 -3.79
N LYS A 105 9.31 -11.29 -3.29
CA LYS A 105 10.31 -11.76 -2.31
C LYS A 105 9.80 -11.65 -0.89
N SER A 106 9.27 -10.49 -0.54
CA SER A 106 8.65 -10.22 0.76
C SER A 106 7.66 -9.07 0.64
N ILE A 107 6.80 -8.93 1.64
CA ILE A 107 5.78 -7.87 1.70
C ILE A 107 5.90 -7.12 3.03
N VAL A 108 5.83 -5.80 2.95
CA VAL A 108 5.59 -4.94 4.12
C VAL A 108 4.30 -4.18 3.89
N THR A 109 3.40 -4.20 4.86
CA THR A 109 2.12 -3.49 4.80
C THR A 109 1.93 -2.58 5.99
N THR A 110 1.24 -1.46 5.79
CA THR A 110 0.66 -0.61 6.85
C THR A 110 -0.71 -0.11 6.41
N GLY A 111 -1.58 0.23 7.35
CA GLY A 111 -2.89 0.78 7.02
C GLY A 111 -3.86 -0.24 6.41
N ILE A 112 -3.91 -1.46 6.94
CA ILE A 112 -4.86 -2.48 6.48
C ILE A 112 -5.54 -3.21 7.64
N MET A 113 -6.77 -3.65 7.39
CA MET A 113 -7.52 -4.54 8.26
C MET A 113 -7.42 -5.98 7.75
N THR A 114 -7.14 -6.93 8.65
CA THR A 114 -7.04 -8.35 8.30
C THR A 114 -8.36 -9.10 8.51
N THR A 115 -9.24 -8.55 9.32
CA THR A 115 -10.56 -9.10 9.64
C THR A 115 -11.60 -7.99 9.69
N LYS A 116 -12.82 -8.31 9.28
CA LYS A 116 -13.97 -7.41 9.44
C LYS A 116 -14.34 -7.34 10.92
N TYR A 117 -14.50 -6.14 11.44
CA TYR A 117 -14.89 -5.91 12.84
C TYR A 117 -16.39 -5.61 12.95
N GLU A 118 -16.92 -5.75 14.15
CA GLU A 118 -18.32 -5.41 14.44
C GLU A 118 -18.55 -3.91 14.23
N GLY A 119 -19.58 -3.53 13.44
CA GLY A 119 -19.86 -2.12 13.09
C GLY A 119 -19.10 -1.63 11.86
N PHE A 120 -18.39 -2.49 11.12
CA PHE A 120 -17.65 -2.10 9.92
C PHE A 120 -18.52 -1.39 8.89
N GLU A 121 -19.75 -1.88 8.62
CA GLU A 121 -20.64 -1.29 7.62
C GLU A 121 -21.12 0.12 7.99
N GLU A 122 -21.38 0.37 9.27
CA GLU A 122 -21.72 1.68 9.79
C GLU A 122 -20.55 2.64 9.68
N SER A 123 -19.38 2.19 10.12
CA SER A 123 -18.14 2.97 10.06
C SER A 123 -17.75 3.28 8.62
N SER A 124 -17.91 2.34 7.69
CA SER A 124 -17.65 2.56 6.26
C SER A 124 -18.56 3.64 5.67
N LYS A 125 -19.84 3.65 6.02
CA LYS A 125 -20.78 4.70 5.57
C LYS A 125 -20.43 6.08 6.13
N GLU A 126 -19.98 6.14 7.38
CA GLU A 126 -19.52 7.39 8.01
C GLU A 126 -18.25 7.92 7.31
N GLU A 127 -17.33 7.03 6.97
CA GLU A 127 -16.11 7.37 6.23
C GLU A 127 -16.45 7.85 4.81
N ASP A 128 -17.34 7.17 4.10
CA ASP A 128 -17.85 7.58 2.78
C ASP A 128 -18.43 8.99 2.83
N ALA A 129 -19.31 9.26 3.82
CA ALA A 129 -19.92 10.56 3.99
C ALA A 129 -18.87 11.65 4.27
N ARG A 130 -17.90 11.35 5.15
CA ARG A 130 -16.80 12.25 5.45
C ARG A 130 -15.93 12.53 4.23
N LEU A 131 -15.61 11.51 3.45
CA LEU A 131 -14.83 11.62 2.22
C LEU A 131 -15.53 12.54 1.21
N MET A 132 -16.85 12.39 1.05
CA MET A 132 -17.66 13.23 0.17
C MET A 132 -17.69 14.70 0.58
N GLU A 133 -17.44 15.03 1.84
CA GLU A 133 -17.29 16.42 2.28
C GLU A 133 -15.83 16.91 2.09
N ILE A 134 -14.84 16.07 2.39
CA ILE A 134 -13.42 16.43 2.26
C ILE A 134 -13.06 16.79 0.82
N ILE A 135 -13.53 16.03 -0.17
CA ILE A 135 -13.22 16.28 -1.59
C ILE A 135 -13.81 17.58 -2.16
N LYS A 136 -14.64 18.28 -1.39
CA LYS A 136 -15.23 19.60 -1.77
C LYS A 136 -14.41 20.77 -1.22
N LEU A 137 -13.48 20.52 -0.31
CA LEU A 137 -12.67 21.58 0.31
C LEU A 137 -11.69 22.17 -0.70
N ASP A 138 -11.64 23.48 -0.81
CA ASP A 138 -10.79 24.21 -1.76
C ASP A 138 -9.30 23.85 -1.63
N GLU A 139 -8.82 23.63 -0.41
CA GLU A 139 -7.45 23.23 -0.12
C GLU A 139 -7.14 21.82 -0.63
N VAL A 140 -8.09 20.88 -0.45
CA VAL A 140 -7.97 19.51 -0.96
C VAL A 140 -8.00 19.52 -2.49
N ILE A 141 -8.93 20.25 -3.10
CA ILE A 141 -9.01 20.39 -4.55
C ILE A 141 -7.70 20.91 -5.13
N LYS A 142 -7.15 22.00 -4.56
CA LYS A 142 -5.87 22.57 -5.00
C LYS A 142 -4.70 21.60 -4.87
N TYR A 143 -4.67 20.84 -3.78
CA TYR A 143 -3.63 19.83 -3.56
C TYR A 143 -3.74 18.72 -4.59
N MET A 144 -4.92 18.12 -4.72
CA MET A 144 -5.18 16.98 -5.60
C MET A 144 -4.99 17.35 -7.08
N ASP A 145 -5.48 18.52 -7.51
CA ASP A 145 -5.30 19.01 -8.89
C ASP A 145 -3.82 19.30 -9.23
N LYS A 146 -2.98 19.53 -8.22
CA LYS A 146 -1.53 19.72 -8.39
C LYS A 146 -0.78 18.40 -8.59
N ILE A 147 -1.20 17.34 -7.91
CA ILE A 147 -0.47 16.07 -7.88
C ILE A 147 -1.01 15.02 -8.85
N HIS A 148 -2.23 15.19 -9.38
CA HIS A 148 -2.86 14.27 -10.32
C HIS A 148 -3.12 14.94 -11.67
N GLU A 149 -2.77 14.23 -12.77
CA GLU A 149 -3.07 14.69 -14.13
C GLU A 149 -4.45 14.22 -14.60
N GLY A 150 -5.04 13.19 -13.97
CA GLY A 150 -6.36 12.65 -14.27
C GLY A 150 -7.47 13.17 -13.38
N ASP A 151 -8.68 12.66 -13.59
CA ASP A 151 -9.84 12.96 -12.74
C ASP A 151 -9.77 12.14 -11.42
N TRP A 152 -8.98 12.62 -10.46
CA TRP A 152 -8.77 11.99 -9.18
C TRP A 152 -10.06 11.77 -8.39
N ARG A 153 -11.10 12.60 -8.62
CA ARG A 153 -12.40 12.46 -7.95
C ARG A 153 -13.05 11.12 -8.29
N LYS A 154 -12.96 10.70 -9.56
CA LYS A 154 -13.49 9.39 -9.97
C LYS A 154 -12.80 8.25 -9.24
N VAL A 155 -11.48 8.32 -9.07
CA VAL A 155 -10.71 7.29 -8.37
C VAL A 155 -11.10 7.23 -6.90
N ILE A 156 -11.11 8.38 -6.23
CA ILE A 156 -11.41 8.48 -4.79
C ILE A 156 -12.86 8.04 -4.49
N THR A 157 -13.81 8.34 -5.38
CA THR A 157 -15.22 8.01 -5.15
C THR A 157 -15.65 6.67 -5.76
N ASN A 158 -14.76 5.97 -6.44
CA ASN A 158 -15.09 4.73 -7.16
C ASN A 158 -15.72 3.67 -6.26
N GLU A 159 -15.28 3.56 -5.03
CA GLU A 159 -15.70 2.52 -4.10
C GLU A 159 -16.79 2.96 -3.11
N ILE A 160 -17.20 4.26 -3.14
CA ILE A 160 -18.22 4.80 -2.24
C ILE A 160 -19.54 4.03 -2.41
N GLY A 161 -20.10 3.60 -1.29
CA GLY A 161 -21.37 2.87 -1.22
C GLY A 161 -21.29 1.40 -1.67
N LYS A 162 -20.08 0.88 -1.90
CA LYS A 162 -19.85 -0.53 -2.25
C LYS A 162 -19.27 -1.30 -1.04
N ASP A 163 -19.45 -2.63 -1.01
CA ASP A 163 -18.69 -3.54 -0.15
C ASP A 163 -17.38 -3.87 -0.86
N TRP A 164 -16.44 -2.93 -0.80
CA TRP A 164 -15.26 -2.94 -1.66
C TRP A 164 -13.99 -3.48 -0.98
N TYR A 165 -13.95 -3.46 0.37
CA TYR A 165 -12.72 -3.80 1.08
C TYR A 165 -12.35 -5.27 0.87
N PRO A 166 -11.15 -5.57 0.33
CA PRO A 166 -10.83 -6.92 -0.14
C PRO A 166 -10.38 -7.85 0.99
N PHE A 167 -11.25 -8.11 1.98
CA PHE A 167 -10.97 -9.02 3.11
C PHE A 167 -10.57 -10.43 2.65
N GLU A 168 -11.01 -10.84 1.47
CA GLU A 168 -10.60 -12.12 0.90
C GLU A 168 -9.07 -12.22 0.66
N TYR A 169 -8.39 -11.08 0.40
CA TYR A 169 -6.93 -11.03 0.23
C TYR A 169 -6.22 -10.72 1.55
N THR A 170 -6.72 -9.76 2.34
CA THR A 170 -6.04 -9.38 3.60
C THR A 170 -6.07 -10.49 4.63
N SER A 171 -7.13 -11.29 4.69
CA SER A 171 -7.20 -12.48 5.56
C SER A 171 -6.21 -13.58 5.19
N LYS A 172 -5.71 -13.61 3.94
CA LYS A 172 -4.70 -14.58 3.49
C LYS A 172 -3.32 -14.34 4.13
N LEU A 173 -3.08 -13.21 4.80
CA LEU A 173 -1.90 -13.04 5.63
C LEU A 173 -1.75 -14.16 6.68
N THR A 174 -2.83 -14.72 7.19
CA THR A 174 -2.79 -15.86 8.12
C THR A 174 -2.11 -17.12 7.55
N ARG A 175 -1.95 -17.21 6.23
CA ARG A 175 -1.38 -18.37 5.50
C ARG A 175 -0.43 -17.97 4.38
N ILE A 176 0.13 -16.78 4.42
CA ILE A 176 1.10 -16.33 3.42
C ILE A 176 2.39 -17.14 3.50
N ASP A 177 2.94 -17.53 2.35
CA ASP A 177 4.18 -18.32 2.26
C ASP A 177 5.44 -17.45 2.14
N LYS A 178 5.26 -16.15 1.90
CA LYS A 178 6.36 -15.19 1.78
C LYS A 178 6.60 -14.49 3.11
N PRO A 179 7.85 -14.11 3.44
CA PRO A 179 8.09 -13.25 4.59
C PRO A 179 7.26 -11.98 4.50
N ALA A 180 6.47 -11.72 5.52
CA ALA A 180 5.58 -10.56 5.58
C ALA A 180 5.75 -9.79 6.89
N LEU A 181 5.76 -8.47 6.81
CA LEU A 181 5.74 -7.57 7.96
C LEU A 181 4.47 -6.71 7.91
N LEU A 182 3.65 -6.83 8.93
CA LEU A 182 2.50 -5.96 9.15
C LEU A 182 2.86 -4.89 10.18
N CYS A 183 2.91 -3.63 9.75
CA CYS A 183 3.09 -2.47 10.62
C CYS A 183 1.73 -1.83 10.90
N ILE A 184 1.38 -1.67 12.17
CA ILE A 184 0.10 -1.11 12.60
C ILE A 184 0.38 0.09 13.49
N GLY A 185 -0.26 1.22 13.22
CA GLY A 185 -0.20 2.36 14.14
C GLY A 185 -0.94 2.07 15.44
N GLU A 186 -0.38 2.47 16.58
CA GLU A 186 -0.96 2.28 17.91
C GLU A 186 -2.42 2.81 18.01
N ASN A 187 -2.71 3.89 17.28
CA ASN A 187 -4.01 4.54 17.26
C ASN A 187 -4.94 4.03 16.14
N ALA A 188 -4.50 3.10 15.33
CA ALA A 188 -5.30 2.47 14.28
C ALA A 188 -6.09 1.27 14.84
N HIS A 189 -7.01 1.53 15.77
CA HIS A 189 -7.68 0.50 16.58
C HIS A 189 -8.37 -0.59 15.75
N HIS A 190 -8.96 -0.24 14.61
CA HIS A 190 -9.64 -1.21 13.75
C HIS A 190 -8.68 -2.16 13.05
N GLU A 191 -7.45 -1.72 12.79
CA GLU A 191 -6.40 -2.53 12.16
C GLU A 191 -5.78 -3.54 13.14
N LEU A 192 -5.90 -3.31 14.44
CA LEU A 192 -5.44 -4.23 15.48
C LEU A 192 -6.31 -5.48 15.61
N ASN A 193 -7.52 -5.47 15.02
CA ASN A 193 -8.40 -6.63 15.06
C ASN A 193 -7.81 -7.79 14.25
N GLY A 194 -7.84 -8.98 14.83
CA GLY A 194 -7.42 -10.22 14.17
C GLY A 194 -5.92 -10.48 14.15
N ILE A 195 -5.08 -9.60 14.70
CA ILE A 195 -3.62 -9.79 14.73
C ILE A 195 -3.21 -11.08 15.48
N GLU A 196 -3.98 -11.51 16.48
CA GLU A 196 -3.74 -12.75 17.22
C GLU A 196 -3.78 -14.01 16.35
N GLN A 197 -4.48 -13.97 15.21
CA GLN A 197 -4.52 -15.07 14.25
C GLN A 197 -3.23 -15.14 13.43
N LEU A 198 -2.55 -14.02 13.23
CA LEU A 198 -1.34 -13.91 12.45
C LEU A 198 -0.12 -14.54 13.14
N TYR A 199 -0.07 -14.56 14.48
CA TYR A 199 1.00 -15.21 15.25
C TYR A 199 1.11 -16.73 15.02
N LYS A 200 0.15 -17.33 14.32
CA LYS A 200 0.19 -18.76 13.95
C LYS A 200 1.00 -19.03 12.68
N ASN A 201 1.40 -17.99 11.97
CA ASN A 201 2.20 -18.10 10.75
C ASN A 201 3.60 -17.52 11.00
N ASP A 202 4.61 -18.38 10.99
CA ASP A 202 6.01 -18.01 11.24
C ASP A 202 6.59 -17.05 10.19
N ASN A 203 5.96 -16.95 9.02
CA ASN A 203 6.35 -15.99 7.98
C ASN A 203 5.85 -14.56 8.25
N VAL A 204 4.93 -14.37 9.23
CA VAL A 204 4.33 -13.07 9.49
C VAL A 204 4.93 -12.44 10.74
N HIS A 205 5.51 -11.28 10.55
CA HIS A 205 6.02 -10.44 11.61
C HIS A 205 5.09 -9.23 11.84
N ILE A 206 4.96 -8.77 13.07
CA ILE A 206 4.06 -7.68 13.43
C ILE A 206 4.85 -6.62 14.20
N ALA A 207 4.67 -5.36 13.81
CA ALA A 207 5.18 -4.21 14.54
C ALA A 207 4.04 -3.24 14.84
N ILE A 208 3.84 -2.93 16.13
CA ILE A 208 2.95 -1.83 16.53
C ILE A 208 3.81 -0.57 16.64
N VAL A 209 3.44 0.45 15.87
CA VAL A 209 4.19 1.70 15.76
C VAL A 209 3.59 2.73 16.72
N PRO A 210 4.28 3.11 17.80
CA PRO A 210 3.76 4.05 18.78
C PRO A 210 3.52 5.43 18.15
N PHE A 211 2.51 6.14 18.66
CA PHE A 211 2.10 7.48 18.23
C PHE A 211 1.69 7.59 16.75
N ALA A 212 1.44 6.47 16.09
CA ALA A 212 0.97 6.45 14.71
C ALA A 212 -0.50 6.02 14.61
N GLY A 213 -1.17 6.46 13.56
CA GLY A 213 -2.49 6.01 13.12
C GLY A 213 -2.39 5.20 11.84
N HIS A 214 -3.36 5.36 10.94
CA HIS A 214 -3.51 4.60 9.70
C HIS A 214 -2.24 4.57 8.82
N LEU A 215 -1.58 5.70 8.60
CA LEU A 215 -0.36 5.80 7.80
C LEU A 215 0.88 5.88 8.71
N ALA A 216 1.28 4.74 9.28
CA ALA A 216 2.42 4.69 10.19
C ALA A 216 3.75 5.09 9.50
N ASN A 217 3.86 4.86 8.19
CA ASN A 217 4.99 5.25 7.35
C ASN A 217 5.21 6.78 7.27
N GLU A 218 4.11 7.56 7.30
CA GLU A 218 4.16 9.02 7.24
C GLU A 218 4.15 9.69 8.62
N MET A 219 3.45 9.07 9.59
CA MET A 219 3.36 9.63 10.94
C MET A 219 4.62 9.38 11.78
N GLN A 220 5.33 8.28 11.54
CA GLN A 220 6.57 7.90 12.23
C GLN A 220 7.63 7.40 11.22
N PRO A 221 8.06 8.24 10.25
CA PRO A 221 8.86 7.81 9.11
C PRO A 221 10.22 7.23 9.49
N GLU A 222 10.89 7.78 10.51
CA GLU A 222 12.19 7.29 10.98
C GLU A 222 12.06 5.91 11.63
N LEU A 223 11.09 5.75 12.53
CA LEU A 223 10.83 4.49 13.21
C LEU A 223 10.37 3.42 12.23
N PHE A 224 9.42 3.76 11.35
CA PHE A 224 8.93 2.86 10.32
C PHE A 224 10.08 2.38 9.41
N SER A 225 10.93 3.30 8.93
CA SER A 225 12.09 2.95 8.11
C SER A 225 13.03 1.99 8.84
N LYS A 226 13.26 2.20 10.14
CA LYS A 226 14.13 1.33 10.93
C LYS A 226 13.56 -0.08 11.11
N ILE A 227 12.25 -0.18 11.32
CA ILE A 227 11.54 -1.47 11.39
C ILE A 227 11.68 -2.21 10.06
N VAL A 228 11.40 -1.53 8.93
CA VAL A 228 11.52 -2.10 7.58
C VAL A 228 12.95 -2.56 7.29
N GLU A 229 13.96 -1.73 7.55
CA GLU A 229 15.37 -2.10 7.36
C GLU A 229 15.74 -3.33 8.19
N THR A 230 15.29 -3.40 9.44
CA THR A 230 15.55 -4.54 10.31
C THR A 230 14.94 -5.82 9.74
N PHE A 231 13.66 -5.76 9.32
CA PHE A 231 12.99 -6.90 8.69
C PHE A 231 13.71 -7.38 7.43
N LEU A 232 14.02 -6.46 6.50
CA LEU A 232 14.72 -6.79 5.27
C LEU A 232 16.10 -7.40 5.50
N ASN A 233 16.81 -7.00 6.54
CA ASN A 233 18.12 -7.58 6.88
C ASN A 233 17.98 -9.00 7.44
N VAL A 234 16.98 -9.25 8.30
CA VAL A 234 16.77 -10.58 8.92
C VAL A 234 16.35 -11.62 7.88
N ILE A 235 15.48 -11.27 6.92
CA ILE A 235 15.01 -12.22 5.91
C ILE A 235 16.06 -12.56 4.82
N LYS A 236 17.21 -11.90 4.82
CA LYS A 236 18.34 -12.22 3.91
C LYS A 236 19.26 -13.32 4.45
N GLU A 237 19.22 -13.57 5.76
CA GLU A 237 19.99 -14.61 6.44
C GLU A 237 19.36 -15.99 6.27
#